data_108817a7f864a91108a96a365dd3c87e
#
_entry.id   108817a7f864a91108a96a365dd3c87e
#
_cell.length_a   1.000
_cell.length_b   1.000
_cell.length_c   1.000
_cell.angle_alpha   90.00
_cell.angle_beta   90.00
_cell.angle_gamma   90.00
#
_symmetry.space_group_name_H-M   'P 1'
#
loop_
_entity.id
_entity.type
_entity.pdbx_description
1 polymer ?
#
loop_
_entity_poly.entity_id
_entity_poly.type
_entity_poly.pdbx_seq_one_letter_code
_entity_poly.pdbx_strand_id
1 'polypeptide(L)'
;GSRVLDKSEPKYMNSSETPVYSKRRVLYGLNLAKKSKRPNIILCEGNLDIVTLHQAGFDNAVASMGTALTIEQTRLLSRFTKELVLCYDNDNAGKLATQRALDLLNGSEFSVKVLQLPRRLVDGEYVKQDADDFIKFQGADAFERLLNGSENGIEFRMAQIAGKYDLHSDEARIA
;
A
#
# COMPACT_ATOMS: atom_id res chain seq x y z
N GLY A 1 -16.89 6.72 7.92
CA GLY A 1 -17.08 5.36 7.47
C GLY A 1 -17.24 4.39 8.62
N SER A 2 -17.84 3.26 8.40
CA SER A 2 -18.01 2.18 9.35
C SER A 2 -17.58 0.85 8.74
N ARG A 3 -17.10 -0.07 9.59
CA ARG A 3 -16.80 -1.45 9.19
C ARG A 3 -17.88 -2.37 9.76
N VAL A 4 -18.37 -3.29 8.93
CA VAL A 4 -19.24 -4.37 9.38
C VAL A 4 -18.39 -5.44 10.07
N LEU A 5 -18.81 -5.93 11.23
CA LEU A 5 -18.03 -6.89 12.04
C LEU A 5 -18.41 -8.35 11.75
N ASP A 6 -19.49 -8.59 11.05
CA ASP A 6 -19.89 -9.89 10.57
C ASP A 6 -19.41 -10.15 9.12
N LYS A 7 -19.85 -11.26 8.52
CA LYS A 7 -19.49 -11.64 7.14
C LYS A 7 -20.36 -10.95 6.07
N SER A 8 -21.18 -9.95 6.43
CA SER A 8 -22.03 -9.25 5.47
C SER A 8 -21.24 -8.31 4.56
N GLU A 9 -21.72 -8.13 3.34
CA GLU A 9 -21.16 -7.19 2.36
C GLU A 9 -22.05 -5.94 2.25
N PRO A 10 -21.46 -4.75 2.06
CA PRO A 10 -20.04 -4.48 1.89
C PRO A 10 -19.29 -4.40 3.24
N LYS A 11 -18.07 -4.92 3.29
CA LYS A 11 -17.19 -4.92 4.49
C LYS A 11 -16.97 -3.53 5.10
N TYR A 12 -16.95 -2.49 4.27
CA TYR A 12 -16.84 -1.10 4.67
C TYR A 12 -17.92 -0.25 4.05
N MET A 13 -18.56 0.58 4.85
CA MET A 13 -19.49 1.62 4.42
C MET A 13 -18.85 2.98 4.62
N ASN A 14 -18.53 3.65 3.53
CA ASN A 14 -18.03 5.02 3.55
C ASN A 14 -19.18 6.00 3.31
N SER A 15 -18.99 7.26 3.76
CA SER A 15 -19.92 8.35 3.46
C SER A 15 -20.09 8.52 1.95
N SER A 16 -21.27 8.94 1.54
CA SER A 16 -21.53 9.34 0.14
C SER A 16 -20.66 10.53 -0.26
N GLU A 17 -20.41 10.69 -1.55
CA GLU A 17 -19.78 11.90 -2.11
C GLU A 17 -20.64 13.13 -1.79
N THR A 18 -19.98 14.22 -1.40
CA THR A 18 -20.62 15.52 -1.12
C THR A 18 -19.76 16.64 -1.67
N PRO A 19 -20.25 17.89 -1.74
CA PRO A 19 -19.42 19.04 -2.17
C PRO A 19 -18.13 19.22 -1.36
N VAL A 20 -18.10 18.75 -0.10
CA VAL A 20 -16.95 18.88 0.80
C VAL A 20 -16.21 17.56 1.05
N TYR A 21 -16.70 16.46 0.53
CA TYR A 21 -16.09 15.13 0.70
C TYR A 21 -16.09 14.34 -0.60
N SER A 22 -14.90 13.98 -1.07
CA SER A 22 -14.72 13.09 -2.21
C SER A 22 -13.60 12.10 -1.92
N LYS A 23 -13.91 10.80 -2.02
CA LYS A 23 -12.93 9.71 -1.84
C LYS A 23 -11.73 9.83 -2.78
N ARG A 24 -11.95 10.38 -3.97
CA ARG A 24 -10.88 10.58 -4.97
C ARG A 24 -9.89 11.67 -4.59
N ARG A 25 -10.20 12.51 -3.62
CA ARG A 25 -9.42 13.70 -3.25
C ARG A 25 -8.89 13.66 -1.82
N VAL A 26 -9.32 12.70 -1.00
CA VAL A 26 -8.92 12.57 0.39
C VAL A 26 -8.11 11.31 0.61
N LEU A 27 -7.24 11.35 1.63
CA LEU A 27 -6.48 10.20 2.13
C LEU A 27 -6.70 10.12 3.63
N TYR A 28 -7.06 8.93 4.12
CA TYR A 28 -7.20 8.68 5.56
C TYR A 28 -5.83 8.78 6.24
N GLY A 29 -5.76 9.41 7.40
CA GLY A 29 -4.51 9.60 8.13
C GLY A 29 -3.64 10.78 7.68
N LEU A 30 -3.92 11.42 6.54
CA LEU A 30 -3.08 12.50 6.01
C LEU A 30 -2.99 13.72 6.93
N ASN A 31 -4.03 14.00 7.71
CA ASN A 31 -4.03 15.08 8.70
C ASN A 31 -2.92 14.92 9.76
N LEU A 32 -2.49 13.70 10.03
CA LEU A 32 -1.37 13.36 10.91
C LEU A 32 -0.08 13.21 10.08
N ALA A 33 -0.10 12.41 9.03
CA ALA A 33 1.05 12.08 8.21
C ALA A 33 1.79 13.31 7.64
N LYS A 34 1.07 14.37 7.29
CA LYS A 34 1.68 15.64 6.85
C LYS A 34 2.52 16.36 7.91
N LYS A 35 2.46 15.94 9.19
CA LYS A 35 3.25 16.47 10.30
C LYS A 35 4.40 15.54 10.69
N SER A 36 4.45 14.34 10.12
CA SER A 36 5.50 13.37 10.38
C SER A 36 6.87 13.93 9.97
N LYS A 37 7.90 13.53 10.70
CA LYS A 37 9.30 13.82 10.39
C LYS A 37 9.96 12.74 9.54
N ARG A 38 9.24 11.68 9.20
CA ARG A 38 9.74 10.60 8.34
C ARG A 38 9.88 11.11 6.90
N PRO A 39 10.90 10.66 6.14
CA PRO A 39 11.19 11.18 4.80
C PRO A 39 10.16 10.76 3.74
N ASN A 40 9.39 9.72 4.01
CA ASN A 40 8.45 9.11 3.08
C ASN A 40 7.03 9.10 3.62
N ILE A 41 6.07 8.78 2.73
CA ILE A 41 4.70 8.43 3.12
C ILE A 41 4.44 6.97 2.73
N ILE A 42 3.87 6.20 3.66
CA ILE A 42 3.45 4.82 3.45
C ILE A 42 1.99 4.84 3.01
N LEU A 43 1.69 4.28 1.85
CA LEU A 43 0.35 4.21 1.28
C LEU A 43 -0.20 2.79 1.38
N CYS A 44 -1.25 2.60 2.18
CA CYS A 44 -1.96 1.34 2.38
C CYS A 44 -3.36 1.38 1.74
N GLU A 45 -4.05 0.23 1.71
CA GLU A 45 -5.43 0.11 1.21
C GLU A 45 -6.46 0.44 2.28
N GLY A 46 -6.29 -0.08 3.49
CA GLY A 46 -7.28 -0.09 4.56
C GLY A 46 -7.07 0.97 5.63
N ASN A 47 -8.17 1.47 6.17
CA ASN A 47 -8.13 2.45 7.26
C ASN A 47 -7.61 1.85 8.58
N LEU A 48 -7.83 0.55 8.82
CA LEU A 48 -7.35 -0.12 10.03
C LEU A 48 -5.84 -0.27 10.02
N ASP A 49 -5.24 -0.52 8.85
CA ASP A 49 -3.78 -0.53 8.71
C ASP A 49 -3.18 0.77 9.22
N ILE A 50 -3.81 1.90 8.87
CA ILE A 50 -3.32 3.23 9.28
C ILE A 50 -3.42 3.42 10.79
N VAL A 51 -4.52 2.99 11.40
CA VAL A 51 -4.68 3.09 12.86
C VAL A 51 -3.57 2.32 13.58
N THR A 52 -3.33 1.08 13.18
CA THR A 52 -2.32 0.22 13.80
C THR A 52 -0.90 0.72 13.51
N LEU A 53 -0.61 1.13 12.28
CA LEU A 53 0.69 1.70 11.93
C LEU A 53 0.99 2.96 12.73
N HIS A 54 0.03 3.88 12.89
CA HIS A 54 0.22 5.08 13.71
C HIS A 54 0.44 4.73 15.19
N GLN A 55 -0.30 3.76 15.74
CA GLN A 55 -0.08 3.28 17.12
C GLN A 55 1.31 2.66 17.28
N ALA A 56 1.83 2.04 16.23
CA ALA A 56 3.17 1.44 16.22
C ALA A 56 4.30 2.46 15.94
N GLY A 57 3.98 3.76 15.78
CA GLY A 57 4.97 4.82 15.55
C GLY A 57 5.24 5.16 14.09
N PHE A 58 4.47 4.61 13.14
CA PHE A 58 4.54 4.96 11.71
C PHE A 58 3.50 6.03 11.37
N ASP A 59 3.70 7.22 11.93
CA ASP A 59 2.78 8.37 11.82
C ASP A 59 2.70 8.98 10.42
N ASN A 60 3.51 8.47 9.47
CA ASN A 60 3.56 8.83 8.05
C ASN A 60 2.68 7.95 7.16
N ALA A 61 1.86 7.04 7.73
CA ALA A 61 1.01 6.15 6.96
C ALA A 61 -0.33 6.81 6.58
N VAL A 62 -0.81 6.53 5.35
CA VAL A 62 -2.10 7.00 4.81
C VAL A 62 -2.81 5.89 4.02
N ALA A 63 -4.13 5.96 3.88
CA ALA A 63 -4.90 5.04 3.06
C ALA A 63 -5.77 5.73 2.02
N SER A 64 -5.97 5.04 0.88
CA SER A 64 -6.84 5.48 -0.23
C SER A 64 -8.32 5.20 -0.01
N MET A 65 -8.71 4.63 1.14
CA MET A 65 -10.09 4.39 1.57
C MET A 65 -10.90 3.46 0.64
N GLY A 66 -10.27 2.37 0.17
CA GLY A 66 -10.92 1.38 -0.68
C GLY A 66 -11.15 1.83 -2.12
N THR A 67 -10.34 2.77 -2.59
CA THR A 67 -10.26 3.17 -4.00
C THR A 67 -8.83 2.99 -4.51
N ALA A 68 -8.66 2.77 -5.81
CA ALA A 68 -7.33 2.88 -6.40
C ALA A 68 -6.76 4.30 -6.21
N LEU A 69 -5.43 4.42 -6.13
CA LEU A 69 -4.75 5.72 -6.07
C LEU A 69 -5.17 6.59 -7.25
N THR A 70 -5.48 7.86 -7.00
CA THR A 70 -5.94 8.81 -8.01
C THR A 70 -4.90 9.89 -8.30
N ILE A 71 -5.03 10.56 -9.45
CA ILE A 71 -4.19 11.71 -9.81
C ILE A 71 -4.33 12.83 -8.77
N GLU A 72 -5.55 13.06 -8.26
CA GLU A 72 -5.81 14.09 -7.26
C GLU A 72 -5.10 13.78 -5.93
N GLN A 73 -5.13 12.51 -5.50
CA GLN A 73 -4.40 12.05 -4.31
C GLN A 73 -2.88 12.13 -4.53
N THR A 74 -2.40 11.78 -5.70
CA THR A 74 -0.97 11.91 -6.06
C THR A 74 -0.52 13.37 -5.99
N ARG A 75 -1.27 14.30 -6.57
CA ARG A 75 -1.00 15.74 -6.48
C ARG A 75 -1.05 16.27 -5.04
N LEU A 76 -1.92 15.70 -4.21
CA LEU A 76 -1.99 16.05 -2.80
C LEU A 76 -0.76 15.58 -2.05
N LEU A 77 -0.31 14.34 -2.27
CA LEU A 77 0.88 13.74 -1.63
C LEU A 77 2.17 14.47 -2.02
N SER A 78 2.31 14.93 -3.29
CA SER A 78 3.52 15.59 -3.77
C SER A 78 3.87 16.89 -3.03
N ARG A 79 2.91 17.45 -2.30
CA ARG A 79 3.08 18.63 -1.44
C ARG A 79 3.81 18.31 -0.12
N PHE A 80 3.88 17.05 0.27
CA PHE A 80 4.38 16.64 1.58
C PHE A 80 5.59 15.72 1.53
N THR A 81 5.77 14.98 0.44
CA THR A 81 6.91 14.06 0.27
C THR A 81 7.32 13.94 -1.19
N LYS A 82 8.53 13.43 -1.41
CA LYS A 82 9.02 12.97 -2.71
C LYS A 82 9.23 11.45 -2.74
N GLU A 83 9.06 10.76 -1.62
CA GLU A 83 9.19 9.31 -1.54
C GLU A 83 7.87 8.68 -1.07
N LEU A 84 7.36 7.73 -1.86
CA LEU A 84 6.18 6.92 -1.53
C LEU A 84 6.58 5.46 -1.35
N VAL A 85 6.04 4.83 -0.31
CA VAL A 85 6.15 3.39 -0.09
C VAL A 85 4.76 2.78 -0.26
N LEU A 86 4.55 2.00 -1.31
CA LEU A 86 3.30 1.27 -1.53
C LEU A 86 3.31 0.02 -0.66
N CYS A 87 2.41 -0.07 0.30
CA CYS A 87 2.22 -1.19 1.20
C CYS A 87 0.79 -1.73 1.03
N TYR A 88 0.56 -2.40 -0.11
CA TYR A 88 -0.71 -3.01 -0.44
C TYR A 88 -0.70 -4.51 -0.11
N ASP A 89 -1.89 -5.12 -0.06
CA ASP A 89 -2.05 -6.54 0.24
C ASP A 89 -1.24 -7.42 -0.71
N ASN A 90 -0.63 -8.48 -0.18
CA ASN A 90 0.13 -9.43 -1.01
C ASN A 90 -0.78 -10.54 -1.58
N ASP A 91 -1.93 -10.16 -2.15
CA ASP A 91 -2.78 -11.02 -2.96
C ASP A 91 -2.86 -10.51 -4.41
N ASN A 92 -3.64 -11.19 -5.25
CA ASN A 92 -3.76 -10.82 -6.66
C ASN A 92 -4.37 -9.42 -6.86
N ALA A 93 -5.32 -9.02 -6.00
CA ALA A 93 -5.96 -7.71 -6.07
C ALA A 93 -4.96 -6.61 -5.68
N GLY A 94 -4.23 -6.78 -4.56
CA GLY A 94 -3.22 -5.83 -4.11
C GLY A 94 -2.02 -5.73 -5.06
N LYS A 95 -1.60 -6.84 -5.67
CA LYS A 95 -0.57 -6.80 -6.73
C LYS A 95 -1.02 -5.98 -7.95
N LEU A 96 -2.29 -6.15 -8.36
CA LEU A 96 -2.86 -5.35 -9.44
C LEU A 96 -3.00 -3.87 -9.05
N ALA A 97 -3.38 -3.60 -7.80
CA ALA A 97 -3.45 -2.24 -7.27
C ALA A 97 -2.05 -1.59 -7.23
N THR A 98 -1.02 -2.34 -6.80
CA THR A 98 0.38 -1.89 -6.83
C THR A 98 0.82 -1.55 -8.24
N GLN A 99 0.54 -2.43 -9.23
CA GLN A 99 0.89 -2.18 -10.62
C GLN A 99 0.22 -0.91 -11.16
N ARG A 100 -1.07 -0.73 -10.91
CA ARG A 100 -1.80 0.48 -11.32
C ARG A 100 -1.25 1.74 -10.66
N ALA A 101 -0.87 1.66 -9.38
CA ALA A 101 -0.24 2.79 -8.69
C ALA A 101 1.13 3.13 -9.29
N LEU A 102 1.96 2.14 -9.60
CA LEU A 102 3.24 2.33 -10.29
C LEU A 102 3.06 2.93 -11.69
N ASP A 103 2.03 2.52 -12.43
CA ASP A 103 1.74 3.08 -13.76
C ASP A 103 1.30 4.54 -13.66
N LEU A 104 0.43 4.86 -12.67
CA LEU A 104 -0.01 6.23 -12.42
C LEU A 104 1.14 7.15 -12.00
N LEU A 105 2.10 6.62 -11.22
CA LEU A 105 3.26 7.38 -10.70
C LEU A 105 4.43 7.41 -11.68
N ASN A 106 4.35 6.68 -12.79
CA ASN A 106 5.41 6.68 -13.80
C ASN A 106 5.59 8.07 -14.41
N GLY A 107 6.84 8.54 -14.47
CA GLY A 107 7.16 9.89 -14.94
C GLY A 107 6.79 11.02 -13.96
N SER A 108 6.30 10.70 -12.76
CA SER A 108 6.11 11.68 -11.69
C SER A 108 7.43 11.98 -10.96
N GLU A 109 7.41 12.98 -10.09
CA GLU A 109 8.57 13.35 -9.26
C GLU A 109 8.81 12.42 -8.06
N PHE A 110 7.99 11.38 -7.89
CA PHE A 110 8.12 10.47 -6.76
C PHE A 110 9.20 9.41 -6.98
N SER A 111 10.03 9.21 -5.95
CA SER A 111 10.72 7.94 -5.73
C SER A 111 9.73 6.96 -5.13
N VAL A 112 9.44 5.86 -5.82
CA VAL A 112 8.43 4.89 -5.40
C VAL A 112 9.11 3.59 -5.00
N LYS A 113 8.83 3.14 -3.78
CA LYS A 113 9.22 1.84 -3.25
C LYS A 113 7.99 0.97 -3.04
N VAL A 114 8.18 -0.34 -3.08
CA VAL A 114 7.15 -1.34 -2.81
C VAL A 114 7.55 -2.16 -1.60
N LEU A 115 6.71 -2.15 -0.58
CA LEU A 115 6.86 -2.98 0.61
C LEU A 115 5.95 -4.19 0.48
N GLN A 116 6.53 -5.37 0.27
CA GLN A 116 5.79 -6.62 0.23
C GLN A 116 5.79 -7.26 1.62
N LEU A 117 4.61 -7.38 2.23
CA LEU A 117 4.47 -8.11 3.49
C LEU A 117 4.56 -9.62 3.22
N PRO A 118 5.42 -10.36 3.96
CA PRO A 118 5.51 -11.80 3.80
C PRO A 118 4.19 -12.47 4.22
N ARG A 119 3.89 -13.61 3.61
CA ARG A 119 2.77 -14.45 4.07
C ARG A 119 3.13 -15.08 5.41
N ARG A 120 2.15 -15.26 6.27
CA ARG A 120 2.31 -15.91 7.57
C ARG A 120 1.91 -17.39 7.47
N LEU A 121 2.70 -18.27 8.06
CA LEU A 121 2.36 -19.67 8.20
C LEU A 121 1.42 -19.84 9.39
N VAL A 122 0.22 -20.40 9.16
CA VAL A 122 -0.79 -20.70 10.17
C VAL A 122 -1.30 -22.11 9.90
N ASP A 123 -1.17 -23.00 10.87
CA ASP A 123 -1.62 -24.40 10.78
C ASP A 123 -1.13 -25.14 9.51
N GLY A 124 0.09 -24.82 9.05
CA GLY A 124 0.70 -25.44 7.87
C GLY A 124 0.33 -24.76 6.54
N GLU A 125 -0.51 -23.74 6.55
CA GLU A 125 -0.91 -22.98 5.37
C GLU A 125 -0.36 -21.55 5.38
N TYR A 126 0.05 -21.07 4.19
CA TYR A 126 0.49 -19.68 4.04
C TYR A 126 -0.72 -18.75 3.84
N VAL A 127 -1.05 -17.98 4.87
CA VAL A 127 -2.12 -16.96 4.84
C VAL A 127 -1.56 -15.58 4.52
N LYS A 128 -2.32 -14.78 3.81
CA LYS A 128 -2.00 -13.38 3.60
C LYS A 128 -2.13 -12.62 4.92
N GLN A 129 -1.38 -11.54 5.05
CA GLN A 129 -1.53 -10.56 6.13
C GLN A 129 -1.48 -9.15 5.56
N ASP A 130 -2.29 -8.27 6.11
CA ASP A 130 -2.22 -6.84 5.91
C ASP A 130 -1.25 -6.19 6.91
N ALA A 131 -1.10 -4.87 6.86
CA ALA A 131 -0.18 -4.17 7.77
C ALA A 131 -0.66 -4.24 9.23
N ASP A 132 -1.98 -4.26 9.46
CA ASP A 132 -2.58 -4.44 10.80
C ASP A 132 -2.17 -5.79 11.39
N ASP A 133 -2.36 -6.88 10.64
CA ASP A 133 -1.96 -8.22 11.06
C ASP A 133 -0.44 -8.30 11.29
N PHE A 134 0.36 -7.76 10.36
CA PHE A 134 1.81 -7.83 10.47
C PHE A 134 2.32 -7.18 11.76
N ILE A 135 1.87 -5.96 12.05
CA ILE A 135 2.26 -5.25 13.28
C ILE A 135 1.84 -6.01 14.53
N LYS A 136 0.62 -6.57 14.56
CA LYS A 136 0.12 -7.33 15.73
C LYS A 136 0.91 -8.59 16.02
N PHE A 137 1.41 -9.28 14.98
CA PHE A 137 2.08 -10.57 15.16
C PHE A 137 3.60 -10.47 15.18
N GLN A 138 4.20 -9.51 14.48
CA GLN A 138 5.65 -9.41 14.32
C GLN A 138 6.25 -8.13 14.90
N GLY A 139 5.42 -7.14 15.20
CA GLY A 139 5.79 -5.91 15.88
C GLY A 139 6.38 -4.84 14.98
N ALA A 140 6.55 -3.65 15.57
CA ALA A 140 7.03 -2.46 14.88
C ALA A 140 8.46 -2.58 14.34
N ASP A 141 9.36 -3.21 15.11
CA ASP A 141 10.77 -3.36 14.71
C ASP A 141 10.92 -4.24 13.45
N ALA A 142 10.07 -5.27 13.32
CA ALA A 142 10.06 -6.12 12.13
C ALA A 142 9.55 -5.33 10.91
N PHE A 143 8.52 -4.51 11.10
CA PHE A 143 8.00 -3.65 10.03
C PHE A 143 9.03 -2.59 9.61
N GLU A 144 9.73 -1.96 10.55
CA GLU A 144 10.80 -0.99 10.25
C GLU A 144 11.93 -1.62 9.42
N ARG A 145 12.33 -2.87 9.75
CA ARG A 145 13.34 -3.61 8.94
C ARG A 145 12.86 -3.86 7.52
N LEU A 146 11.59 -4.27 7.33
CA LEU A 146 11.02 -4.44 6.00
C LEU A 146 10.92 -3.13 5.24
N LEU A 147 10.52 -2.05 5.92
CA LEU A 147 10.42 -0.72 5.32
C LEU A 147 11.77 -0.26 4.77
N ASN A 148 12.85 -0.46 5.54
CA ASN A 148 14.21 -0.12 5.13
C ASN A 148 14.74 -0.99 3.99
N GLY A 149 14.25 -2.23 3.85
CA GLY A 149 14.60 -3.17 2.77
C GLY A 149 13.60 -3.18 1.61
N SER A 150 12.67 -2.20 1.54
CA SER A 150 11.66 -2.17 0.49
C SER A 150 12.27 -1.98 -0.91
N GLU A 151 11.75 -2.74 -1.88
CA GLU A 151 12.21 -2.72 -3.27
C GLU A 151 11.80 -1.42 -3.97
N ASN A 152 12.64 -0.93 -4.89
CA ASN A 152 12.18 0.15 -5.75
C ASN A 152 11.14 -0.37 -6.78
N GLY A 153 10.33 0.54 -7.33
CA GLY A 153 9.23 0.16 -8.22
C GLY A 153 9.69 -0.56 -9.50
N ILE A 154 10.92 -0.36 -9.95
CA ILE A 154 11.49 -1.03 -11.13
C ILE A 154 11.84 -2.49 -10.77
N GLU A 155 12.51 -2.72 -9.65
CA GLU A 155 12.83 -4.06 -9.14
C GLU A 155 11.57 -4.89 -8.95
N PHE A 156 10.54 -4.30 -8.36
CA PHE A 156 9.23 -4.95 -8.21
C PHE A 156 8.64 -5.38 -9.56
N ARG A 157 8.65 -4.50 -10.57
CA ARG A 157 8.16 -4.82 -11.92
C ARG A 157 8.98 -5.94 -12.57
N MET A 158 10.29 -5.88 -12.45
CA MET A 158 11.18 -6.93 -12.98
C MET A 158 10.90 -8.28 -12.34
N ALA A 159 10.74 -8.33 -11.02
CA ALA A 159 10.39 -9.56 -10.30
C ALA A 159 9.02 -10.12 -10.74
N GLN A 160 8.03 -9.26 -11.00
CA GLN A 160 6.71 -9.66 -11.51
C GLN A 160 6.80 -10.26 -12.92
N ILE A 161 7.61 -9.69 -13.80
CA ILE A 161 7.85 -10.21 -15.16
C ILE A 161 8.59 -11.54 -15.08
N ALA A 162 9.68 -11.60 -14.33
CA ALA A 162 10.45 -12.83 -14.14
C ALA A 162 9.61 -14.00 -13.58
N GLY A 163 8.62 -13.70 -12.72
CA GLY A 163 7.70 -14.72 -12.19
C GLY A 163 6.63 -15.21 -13.19
N LYS A 164 6.42 -14.48 -14.30
CA LYS A 164 5.44 -14.85 -15.33
C LYS A 164 6.05 -15.62 -16.49
N TYR A 165 7.32 -15.38 -16.79
CA TYR A 165 8.01 -15.92 -17.94
C TYR A 165 9.19 -16.75 -17.48
N ASP A 166 9.40 -17.92 -18.09
CA ASP A 166 10.65 -18.66 -17.96
C ASP A 166 11.73 -17.91 -18.76
N LEU A 167 12.46 -17.03 -18.08
CA LEU A 167 13.52 -16.19 -18.69
C LEU A 167 14.67 -17.01 -19.29
N HIS A 168 14.69 -18.34 -19.13
CA HIS A 168 15.64 -19.25 -19.77
C HIS A 168 15.17 -19.75 -21.14
N SER A 169 13.90 -19.49 -21.53
CA SER A 169 13.41 -19.82 -22.87
C SER A 169 13.66 -18.65 -23.84
N ASP A 170 14.05 -18.97 -25.08
CA ASP A 170 14.31 -17.95 -26.12
C ASP A 170 13.04 -17.20 -26.50
N GLU A 171 11.85 -17.80 -26.37
CA GLU A 171 10.55 -17.19 -26.62
C GLU A 171 10.21 -16.08 -25.59
N ALA A 172 10.64 -16.23 -24.35
CA ALA A 172 10.42 -15.24 -23.29
C ALA A 172 11.34 -14.01 -23.37
N ARG A 173 12.42 -14.10 -24.15
CA ARG A 173 13.36 -12.98 -24.37
C ARG A 173 12.92 -11.99 -25.44
N ILE A 174 11.91 -12.36 -26.23
CA ILE A 174 11.44 -11.59 -27.39
C ILE A 174 10.11 -10.85 -27.08
N ALA A 175 9.42 -11.21 -26.02
CA ALA A 175 8.15 -10.60 -25.58
C ALA A 175 8.37 -9.46 -24.56
#